data_7cbc4196cc5dc4ba18b2379ee53eea86
#
_entry.id   7cbc4196cc5dc4ba18b2379ee53eea86
#
_cell.length_a   1.000
_cell.length_b   1.000
_cell.length_c   1.000
_cell.angle_alpha   90.00
_cell.angle_beta   90.00
_cell.angle_gamma   90.00
#
_symmetry.space_group_name_H-M   'P 1'
#
loop_
_entity.id
_entity.type
_entity.pdbx_description
1 polymer ?
#
loop_
_entity_poly.entity_id
_entity_poly.type
_entity_poly.pdbx_seq_one_letter_code
_entity_poly.pdbx_strand_id
1 'polypeptide(L)'
;MSNYGSRDLTATTDTNINADTVYPFFAVELIFDTAALRMWTGQGTLPISPTVTYTGVGSVLNISTIEETSELGVKGANITLSGVSDPALGLALSEPYQGRVANIYFGTTSAPTELNSIFSGYMDQMNISESAETSNIELLVENKLIDLERARVSRFTSGYQKSVYPADLGLDFIEDMQDKDTLWGRTR
;
A
#
# COMPACT_ATOMS: atom_id res chain seq x y z
N MET A 1 6.12 -5.09 21.37
CA MET A 1 6.94 -4.18 20.55
C MET A 1 6.66 -4.52 19.11
N SER A 2 6.03 -3.63 18.37
CA SER A 2 5.71 -3.84 16.95
C SER A 2 6.98 -3.63 16.15
N ASN A 3 7.53 -4.70 15.56
CA ASN A 3 8.65 -4.61 14.62
C ASN A 3 8.15 -4.02 13.31
N TYR A 4 8.10 -2.72 13.23
CA TYR A 4 7.95 -2.03 11.95
C TYR A 4 9.29 -2.10 11.20
N GLY A 5 9.32 -2.88 10.12
CA GLY A 5 10.37 -2.76 9.11
C GLY A 5 11.56 -3.69 9.22
N SER A 6 11.51 -4.74 10.02
CA SER A 6 12.49 -5.82 9.88
C SER A 6 12.06 -6.73 8.74
N ARG A 7 12.90 -6.85 7.72
CA ARG A 7 12.80 -7.89 6.69
C ARG A 7 13.37 -9.20 7.15
N ASP A 8 13.73 -9.30 8.41
CA ASP A 8 14.18 -10.53 8.99
C ASP A 8 13.05 -11.53 8.90
N LEU A 9 13.32 -12.61 8.22
CA LEU A 9 12.43 -13.75 8.16
C LEU A 9 12.20 -14.25 9.58
N THR A 10 11.00 -14.72 9.86
CA THR A 10 10.77 -15.38 11.14
C THR A 10 11.63 -16.65 11.20
N ALA A 11 11.98 -17.08 12.41
CA ALA A 11 12.80 -18.29 12.59
C ALA A 11 12.15 -19.52 11.93
N THR A 12 10.83 -19.59 11.91
CA THR A 12 10.08 -20.67 11.25
C THR A 12 10.22 -20.57 9.72
N THR A 13 10.12 -19.37 9.16
CA THR A 13 10.29 -19.17 7.71
C THR A 13 11.72 -19.49 7.29
N ASP A 14 12.72 -19.05 8.06
CA ASP A 14 14.12 -19.37 7.80
C ASP A 14 14.37 -20.88 7.82
N THR A 15 13.83 -21.58 8.81
CA THR A 15 13.90 -23.05 8.89
C THR A 15 13.24 -23.72 7.68
N ASN A 16 12.07 -23.23 7.27
CA ASN A 16 11.32 -23.79 6.14
C ASN A 16 12.00 -23.56 4.78
N ILE A 17 12.66 -22.42 4.59
CA ILE A 17 13.41 -22.14 3.35
C ILE A 17 14.63 -23.04 3.23
N ASN A 18 15.25 -23.40 4.34
CA ASN A 18 16.42 -24.30 4.39
C ASN A 18 16.06 -25.79 4.42
N ALA A 19 14.77 -26.14 4.33
CA ALA A 19 14.34 -27.54 4.28
C ALA A 19 14.62 -28.17 2.91
N ASP A 20 14.72 -29.51 2.87
CA ASP A 20 14.97 -30.30 1.64
C ASP A 20 13.88 -30.05 0.55
N THR A 21 12.67 -29.73 0.98
CA THR A 21 11.54 -29.45 0.08
C THR A 21 10.83 -28.18 0.53
N VAL A 22 10.81 -27.19 -0.34
CA VAL A 22 10.17 -25.88 -0.07
C VAL A 22 9.08 -25.61 -1.10
N TYR A 23 7.90 -25.24 -0.64
CA TYR A 23 6.80 -24.79 -1.49
C TYR A 23 6.49 -23.33 -1.16
N PRO A 24 7.19 -22.39 -1.81
CA PRO A 24 6.96 -20.97 -1.59
C PRO A 24 5.67 -20.52 -2.27
N PHE A 25 5.04 -19.49 -1.72
CA PHE A 25 3.93 -18.81 -2.35
C PHE A 25 4.01 -17.30 -2.12
N PHE A 26 3.35 -16.57 -2.97
CA PHE A 26 3.10 -15.13 -2.77
C PHE A 26 1.62 -14.90 -2.48
N ALA A 27 1.35 -13.95 -1.59
CA ALA A 27 0.01 -13.50 -1.27
C ALA A 27 -0.09 -12.00 -1.51
N VAL A 28 -1.20 -11.57 -2.09
CA VAL A 28 -1.49 -10.17 -2.43
C VAL A 28 -2.74 -9.76 -1.66
N GLU A 29 -2.65 -8.63 -1.00
CA GLU A 29 -3.78 -8.00 -0.32
C GLU A 29 -3.99 -6.59 -0.88
N LEU A 30 -5.14 -6.36 -1.47
CA LEU A 30 -5.58 -5.07 -1.98
C LEU A 30 -6.71 -4.56 -1.08
N ILE A 31 -6.51 -3.40 -0.46
CA ILE A 31 -7.44 -2.86 0.52
C ILE A 31 -8.30 -1.79 -0.15
N PHE A 32 -9.56 -2.11 -0.42
CA PHE A 32 -10.58 -1.18 -0.91
C PHE A 32 -11.37 -0.59 0.26
N ASP A 33 -12.28 0.34 -0.03
CA ASP A 33 -13.10 0.99 1.00
C ASP A 33 -14.07 0.04 1.68
N THR A 34 -14.70 -0.83 0.90
CA THR A 34 -15.71 -1.76 1.42
C THR A 34 -15.13 -3.09 1.87
N ALA A 35 -14.07 -3.59 1.22
CA ALA A 35 -13.49 -4.90 1.51
C ALA A 35 -12.00 -4.97 1.15
N ALA A 36 -11.30 -5.91 1.78
CA ALA A 36 -9.97 -6.30 1.34
C ALA A 36 -10.05 -7.51 0.42
N LEU A 37 -9.45 -7.39 -0.75
CA LEU A 37 -9.30 -8.49 -1.69
C LEU A 37 -7.98 -9.22 -1.37
N ARG A 38 -8.09 -10.51 -1.07
CA ARG A 38 -6.95 -11.34 -0.66
C ARG A 38 -6.79 -12.53 -1.59
N MET A 39 -5.66 -12.56 -2.26
CA MET A 39 -5.36 -13.58 -3.26
C MET A 39 -3.98 -14.18 -3.01
N TRP A 40 -3.76 -15.41 -3.43
CA TRP A 40 -2.46 -16.05 -3.36
C TRP A 40 -2.18 -16.89 -4.63
N THR A 41 -0.92 -17.19 -4.88
CA THR A 41 -0.45 -17.84 -6.11
C THR A 41 -0.78 -19.33 -6.20
N GLY A 42 -1.29 -19.95 -5.13
CA GLY A 42 -1.70 -21.35 -5.13
C GLY A 42 -3.15 -21.55 -5.50
N GLN A 43 -3.67 -22.72 -5.20
CA GLN A 43 -5.06 -23.10 -5.47
C GLN A 43 -5.85 -23.30 -4.18
N GLY A 44 -7.16 -22.98 -4.23
CA GLY A 44 -8.06 -23.13 -3.10
C GLY A 44 -7.93 -22.03 -2.06
N THR A 45 -8.41 -22.28 -0.86
CA THR A 45 -8.41 -21.31 0.23
C THR A 45 -7.21 -21.51 1.15
N LEU A 46 -6.53 -20.42 1.49
CA LEU A 46 -5.41 -20.39 2.42
C LEU A 46 -5.83 -19.64 3.68
N PRO A 47 -6.19 -20.29 4.78
CA PRO A 47 -6.51 -19.63 6.02
C PRO A 47 -5.23 -19.19 6.75
N ILE A 48 -5.11 -17.89 7.00
CA ILE A 48 -3.99 -17.30 7.75
C ILE A 48 -4.38 -17.11 9.22
N SER A 49 -5.62 -16.73 9.46
CA SER A 49 -6.19 -16.60 10.80
C SER A 49 -7.69 -16.96 10.75
N PRO A 50 -8.37 -17.08 11.90
CA PRO A 50 -9.81 -17.36 11.91
C PRO A 50 -10.67 -16.39 11.09
N THR A 51 -10.17 -15.16 10.87
CA THR A 51 -10.90 -14.09 10.17
C THR A 51 -10.28 -13.70 8.84
N VAL A 52 -9.08 -14.19 8.52
CA VAL A 52 -8.33 -13.80 7.31
C VAL A 52 -8.06 -15.03 6.46
N THR A 53 -8.63 -15.04 5.26
CA THR A 53 -8.46 -16.11 4.28
C THR A 53 -8.07 -15.53 2.94
N TYR A 54 -7.09 -16.14 2.28
CA TYR A 54 -6.69 -15.82 0.91
C TYR A 54 -7.28 -16.85 -0.05
N THR A 55 -7.71 -16.38 -1.21
CA THR A 55 -8.29 -17.22 -2.26
C THR A 55 -7.28 -17.41 -3.39
N GLY A 56 -7.06 -18.64 -3.80
CA GLY A 56 -6.17 -18.99 -4.90
C GLY A 56 -6.95 -19.76 -5.96
N VAL A 57 -7.34 -19.10 -7.01
CA VAL A 57 -8.05 -19.68 -8.17
C VAL A 57 -7.29 -19.39 -9.47
N GLY A 58 -5.99 -19.20 -9.40
CA GLY A 58 -5.21 -18.70 -10.52
C GLY A 58 -5.42 -17.20 -10.78
N SER A 59 -5.96 -16.46 -9.78
CA SER A 59 -6.21 -15.02 -9.91
C SER A 59 -4.92 -14.21 -9.98
N VAL A 60 -3.86 -14.63 -9.30
CA VAL A 60 -2.54 -13.99 -9.38
C VAL A 60 -1.72 -14.70 -10.45
N LEU A 61 -1.56 -14.08 -11.61
CA LEU A 61 -0.82 -14.62 -12.73
C LEU A 61 0.68 -14.34 -12.64
N ASN A 62 1.04 -13.13 -12.24
CA ASN A 62 2.42 -12.69 -12.17
C ASN A 62 2.60 -11.54 -11.19
N ILE A 63 3.76 -11.50 -10.56
CA ILE A 63 4.26 -10.35 -9.79
C ILE A 63 5.62 -10.01 -10.38
N SER A 64 5.81 -8.76 -10.78
CA SER A 64 7.10 -8.31 -11.33
C SER A 64 8.20 -8.36 -10.26
N THR A 65 9.43 -8.22 -10.70
CA THR A 65 10.56 -8.04 -9.80
C THR A 65 10.33 -6.82 -8.91
N ILE A 66 10.48 -7.00 -7.60
CA ILE A 66 10.47 -5.93 -6.62
C ILE A 66 11.92 -5.45 -6.48
N GLU A 67 12.18 -4.26 -6.96
CA GLU A 67 13.52 -3.67 -6.90
C GLU A 67 13.70 -2.84 -5.64
N GLU A 68 14.85 -3.00 -5.02
CA GLU A 68 15.29 -2.20 -3.89
C GLU A 68 16.64 -1.59 -4.19
N THR A 69 16.72 -0.30 -3.99
CA THR A 69 17.95 0.45 -4.17
C THR A 69 18.35 1.09 -2.86
N SER A 70 19.65 1.31 -2.67
CA SER A 70 20.17 2.10 -1.55
C SER A 70 19.82 3.58 -1.65
N GLU A 71 19.39 4.03 -2.82
CA GLU A 71 18.86 5.36 -3.05
C GLU A 71 17.37 5.38 -2.67
N LEU A 72 16.91 6.47 -2.05
CA LEU A 72 15.50 6.68 -1.66
C LEU A 72 14.63 7.00 -2.90
N GLY A 73 14.71 6.15 -3.92
CA GLY A 73 13.87 6.28 -5.11
C GLY A 73 12.56 5.52 -4.96
N VAL A 74 11.48 6.11 -5.45
CA VAL A 74 10.20 5.41 -5.55
C VAL A 74 10.33 4.32 -6.59
N LYS A 75 10.10 3.08 -6.19
CA LYS A 75 10.05 1.91 -7.06
C LYS A 75 8.68 1.27 -6.94
N GLY A 76 8.12 0.88 -8.07
CA GLY A 76 6.84 0.20 -8.16
C GLY A 76 7.00 -1.29 -8.40
N ALA A 77 5.89 -2.00 -8.30
CA ALA A 77 5.75 -3.37 -8.74
C ALA A 77 4.49 -3.51 -9.60
N ASN A 78 4.52 -4.40 -10.58
CA ASN A 78 3.35 -4.75 -11.38
C ASN A 78 2.80 -6.09 -10.92
N ILE A 79 1.51 -6.11 -10.65
CA ILE A 79 0.76 -7.31 -10.30
C ILE A 79 -0.19 -7.61 -11.46
N THR A 80 -0.04 -8.77 -12.09
CA THR A 80 -0.96 -9.23 -13.14
C THR A 80 -1.96 -10.21 -12.55
N LEU A 81 -3.22 -9.87 -12.65
CA LEU A 81 -4.34 -10.66 -12.16
C LEU A 81 -5.15 -11.20 -13.34
N SER A 82 -5.76 -12.36 -13.16
CA SER A 82 -6.76 -12.87 -14.10
C SER A 82 -8.06 -12.09 -13.90
N GLY A 83 -8.60 -11.53 -14.97
CA GLY A 83 -9.88 -10.82 -14.98
C GLY A 83 -11.11 -11.73 -15.20
N VAL A 84 -10.89 -13.02 -15.43
CA VAL A 84 -11.98 -13.96 -15.71
C VAL A 84 -12.72 -14.31 -14.43
N SER A 85 -13.94 -13.81 -14.27
CA SER A 85 -14.87 -14.08 -13.16
C SER A 85 -14.39 -13.69 -11.75
N ASP A 86 -13.57 -12.64 -11.63
CA ASP A 86 -12.99 -12.27 -10.34
C ASP A 86 -13.80 -11.16 -9.65
N PRO A 87 -14.08 -11.30 -8.34
CA PRO A 87 -14.56 -10.20 -7.50
C PRO A 87 -13.69 -8.94 -7.56
N ALA A 88 -12.39 -9.10 -7.87
CA ALA A 88 -11.43 -8.02 -8.08
C ALA A 88 -11.90 -7.03 -9.15
N LEU A 89 -12.38 -7.53 -10.28
CA LEU A 89 -12.85 -6.69 -11.36
C LEU A 89 -14.08 -5.87 -10.93
N GLY A 90 -15.01 -6.50 -10.20
CA GLY A 90 -16.18 -5.83 -9.68
C GLY A 90 -15.84 -4.68 -8.74
N LEU A 91 -14.90 -4.89 -7.81
CA LEU A 91 -14.42 -3.86 -6.89
C LEU A 91 -13.64 -2.76 -7.62
N ALA A 92 -12.75 -3.13 -8.53
CA ALA A 92 -11.94 -2.18 -9.30
C ALA A 92 -12.79 -1.21 -10.15
N LEU A 93 -13.92 -1.68 -10.66
CA LEU A 93 -14.86 -0.88 -11.47
C LEU A 93 -15.84 -0.07 -10.62
N SER A 94 -16.12 -0.50 -9.38
CA SER A 94 -17.13 0.12 -8.52
C SER A 94 -16.59 1.11 -7.50
N GLU A 95 -15.32 0.98 -7.13
CA GLU A 95 -14.68 1.80 -6.10
C GLU A 95 -13.40 2.50 -6.59
N PRO A 96 -13.08 3.69 -6.06
CA PRO A 96 -11.80 4.32 -6.35
C PRO A 96 -10.66 3.50 -5.74
N TYR A 97 -9.85 2.90 -6.58
CA TYR A 97 -8.69 2.09 -6.17
C TYR A 97 -7.41 2.90 -6.00
N GLN A 98 -7.30 4.03 -6.70
CA GLN A 98 -6.10 4.85 -6.73
C GLN A 98 -5.75 5.39 -5.35
N GLY A 99 -4.49 5.22 -4.93
CA GLY A 99 -4.03 5.60 -3.60
C GLY A 99 -4.42 4.64 -2.48
N ARG A 100 -5.09 3.53 -2.77
CA ARG A 100 -5.42 2.49 -1.79
C ARG A 100 -4.23 1.57 -1.55
N VAL A 101 -4.17 0.99 -0.36
CA VAL A 101 -3.03 0.17 0.07
C VAL A 101 -3.01 -1.17 -0.66
N ALA A 102 -1.83 -1.52 -1.15
CA ALA A 102 -1.53 -2.85 -1.68
C ALA A 102 -0.33 -3.44 -0.94
N ASN A 103 -0.46 -4.68 -0.49
CA ASN A 103 0.58 -5.40 0.21
C ASN A 103 0.89 -6.70 -0.54
N ILE A 104 2.18 -7.05 -0.61
CA ILE A 104 2.63 -8.33 -1.15
C ILE A 104 3.41 -9.04 -0.06
N TYR A 105 3.07 -10.30 0.16
CA TYR A 105 3.66 -11.15 1.16
C TYR A 105 4.28 -12.39 0.53
N PHE A 106 5.32 -12.88 1.18
CA PHE A 106 5.93 -14.18 0.91
C PHE A 106 5.62 -15.13 2.06
N GLY A 107 5.34 -16.38 1.73
CA GLY A 107 5.11 -17.44 2.69
C GLY A 107 5.51 -18.79 2.17
N THR A 108 5.46 -19.80 3.04
CA THR A 108 5.67 -21.21 2.70
C THR A 108 4.45 -22.02 3.11
N THR A 109 4.10 -23.01 2.31
CA THR A 109 2.92 -23.85 2.62
C THR A 109 3.10 -24.68 3.88
N SER A 110 4.34 -24.87 4.34
CA SER A 110 4.65 -25.55 5.61
C SER A 110 4.26 -24.72 6.85
N ALA A 111 4.23 -23.39 6.72
CA ALA A 111 3.80 -22.47 7.78
C ALA A 111 2.94 -21.36 7.17
N PRO A 112 1.74 -21.66 6.68
CA PRO A 112 0.93 -20.72 5.92
C PRO A 112 0.47 -19.51 6.74
N THR A 113 0.44 -19.62 8.06
CA THR A 113 0.06 -18.51 8.97
C THR A 113 1.15 -17.45 9.12
N GLU A 114 2.38 -17.73 8.69
CA GLU A 114 3.50 -16.81 8.76
C GLU A 114 3.74 -16.14 7.41
N LEU A 115 3.19 -14.95 7.25
CA LEU A 115 3.39 -14.12 6.07
C LEU A 115 4.47 -13.07 6.33
N ASN A 116 5.49 -13.03 5.46
CA ASN A 116 6.53 -12.03 5.50
C ASN A 116 6.23 -10.95 4.47
N SER A 117 6.11 -9.71 4.91
CA SER A 117 5.86 -8.58 4.01
C SER A 117 7.10 -8.28 3.19
N ILE A 118 6.98 -8.37 1.87
CA ILE A 118 8.05 -8.05 0.93
C ILE A 118 7.84 -6.73 0.22
N PHE A 119 6.58 -6.27 0.12
CA PHE A 119 6.24 -4.98 -0.47
C PHE A 119 4.99 -4.41 0.19
N SER A 120 5.00 -3.09 0.41
CA SER A 120 3.83 -2.34 0.85
C SER A 120 3.81 -0.99 0.14
N GLY A 121 2.70 -0.68 -0.49
CA GLY A 121 2.57 0.51 -1.32
C GLY A 121 1.12 0.91 -1.55
N TYR A 122 0.94 1.72 -2.59
CA TYR A 122 -0.36 2.22 -3.01
C TYR A 122 -0.66 1.79 -4.44
N MET A 123 -1.92 1.45 -4.70
CA MET A 123 -2.41 1.21 -6.06
C MET A 123 -2.40 2.52 -6.84
N ASP A 124 -1.76 2.56 -8.00
CA ASP A 124 -1.71 3.74 -8.86
C ASP A 124 -2.57 3.57 -10.10
N GLN A 125 -2.17 2.70 -11.02
CA GLN A 125 -2.87 2.49 -12.28
C GLN A 125 -3.35 1.05 -12.41
N MET A 126 -4.53 0.89 -12.97
CA MET A 126 -5.10 -0.41 -13.28
C MET A 126 -5.49 -0.43 -14.76
N ASN A 127 -4.85 -1.32 -15.51
CA ASN A 127 -5.13 -1.54 -16.91
C ASN A 127 -5.88 -2.86 -17.07
N ILE A 128 -7.06 -2.80 -17.65
CA ILE A 128 -7.88 -3.98 -17.94
C ILE A 128 -7.78 -4.25 -19.42
N SER A 129 -7.31 -5.44 -19.78
CA SER A 129 -7.24 -5.91 -21.15
C SER A 129 -8.12 -7.14 -21.33
N GLU A 130 -9.10 -7.03 -22.22
CA GLU A 130 -9.99 -8.11 -22.58
C GLU A 130 -9.78 -8.53 -24.03
N SER A 131 -9.68 -9.82 -24.25
CA SER A 131 -9.68 -10.45 -25.58
C SER A 131 -10.70 -11.60 -25.58
N ALA A 132 -10.93 -12.20 -26.75
CA ALA A 132 -11.83 -13.35 -26.85
C ALA A 132 -11.39 -14.57 -26.02
N GLU A 133 -10.11 -14.65 -25.68
CA GLU A 133 -9.52 -15.82 -25.00
C GLU A 133 -8.99 -15.51 -23.61
N THR A 134 -8.65 -14.25 -23.33
CA THR A 134 -8.02 -13.85 -22.06
C THR A 134 -8.56 -12.52 -21.56
N SER A 135 -8.72 -12.44 -20.26
CA SER A 135 -8.97 -11.19 -19.56
C SER A 135 -7.92 -11.02 -18.46
N ASN A 136 -7.17 -9.94 -18.53
CA ASN A 136 -6.09 -9.65 -17.60
C ASN A 136 -6.25 -8.25 -17.01
N ILE A 137 -5.92 -8.15 -15.74
CA ILE A 137 -5.84 -6.88 -15.01
C ILE A 137 -4.38 -6.67 -14.61
N GLU A 138 -3.78 -5.62 -15.12
CA GLU A 138 -2.44 -5.18 -14.71
C GLU A 138 -2.56 -4.04 -13.73
N LEU A 139 -2.12 -4.26 -12.51
CA LEU A 139 -2.12 -3.29 -11.43
C LEU A 139 -0.70 -2.81 -11.17
N LEU A 140 -0.47 -1.52 -11.41
CA LEU A 140 0.75 -0.85 -10.98
C LEU A 140 0.59 -0.41 -9.53
N VAL A 141 1.53 -0.80 -8.69
CA VAL A 141 1.61 -0.40 -7.28
C VAL A 141 2.91 0.36 -7.03
N GLU A 142 2.83 1.47 -6.33
CA GLU A 142 3.97 2.32 -5.98
C GLU A 142 4.34 2.14 -4.51
N ASN A 143 5.63 2.17 -4.19
CA ASN A 143 6.10 2.07 -2.82
C ASN A 143 5.61 3.27 -2.00
N LYS A 144 5.40 3.07 -0.69
CA LYS A 144 5.04 4.12 0.29
C LYS A 144 6.02 5.31 0.31
N LEU A 145 7.22 5.16 -0.22
CA LEU A 145 8.17 6.27 -0.37
C LEU A 145 7.63 7.41 -1.25
N ILE A 146 6.61 7.17 -2.09
CA ILE A 146 5.92 8.22 -2.85
C ILE A 146 5.37 9.33 -1.94
N ASP A 147 5.05 9.03 -0.69
CA ASP A 147 4.59 10.02 0.28
C ASP A 147 5.67 11.07 0.62
N LEU A 148 6.95 10.75 0.42
CA LEU A 148 8.06 11.68 0.60
C LEU A 148 8.19 12.65 -0.59
N GLU A 149 7.76 12.25 -1.78
CA GLU A 149 7.76 13.08 -2.98
C GLU A 149 6.53 14.00 -3.06
N ARG A 150 5.48 13.68 -2.32
CA ARG A 150 4.27 14.52 -2.27
C ARG A 150 4.56 15.84 -1.59
N ALA A 151 4.38 16.94 -2.32
CA ALA A 151 4.47 18.27 -1.75
C ALA A 151 3.42 18.46 -0.65
N ARG A 152 3.85 18.62 0.59
CA ARG A 152 2.97 19.02 1.69
C ARG A 152 2.85 20.54 1.68
N VAL A 153 1.68 21.02 1.31
CA VAL A 153 1.37 22.46 1.40
C VAL A 153 1.13 22.79 2.86
N SER A 154 2.14 23.35 3.51
CA SER A 154 2.02 23.91 4.85
C SER A 154 1.88 25.43 4.76
N ARG A 155 0.83 25.99 5.32
CA ARG A 155 0.56 27.42 5.30
C ARG A 155 0.75 28.01 6.70
N PHE A 156 1.44 29.15 6.77
CA PHE A 156 1.59 29.90 8.02
C PHE A 156 0.35 30.78 8.24
N THR A 157 -0.79 30.16 8.45
CA THR A 157 -2.06 30.84 8.76
C THR A 157 -2.70 30.24 10.00
N SER A 158 -3.42 31.06 10.77
CA SER A 158 -4.14 30.59 11.97
C SER A 158 -5.10 29.44 11.63
N GLY A 159 -5.82 29.54 10.52
CA GLY A 159 -6.76 28.51 10.07
C GLY A 159 -6.08 27.16 9.79
N TYR A 160 -4.92 27.16 9.10
CA TYR A 160 -4.18 25.92 8.86
C TYR A 160 -3.61 25.35 10.16
N GLN A 161 -3.02 26.18 11.02
CA GLN A 161 -2.47 25.74 12.30
C GLN A 161 -3.53 25.08 13.17
N LYS A 162 -4.71 25.69 13.30
CA LYS A 162 -5.83 25.14 14.08
C LYS A 162 -6.42 23.86 13.48
N SER A 163 -6.33 23.67 12.16
CA SER A 163 -6.78 22.42 11.54
C SER A 163 -5.89 21.23 11.93
N VAL A 164 -4.60 21.47 12.19
CA VAL A 164 -3.65 20.43 12.59
C VAL A 164 -3.56 20.33 14.12
N TYR A 165 -3.57 21.49 14.81
CA TYR A 165 -3.46 21.62 16.27
C TYR A 165 -4.56 22.55 16.79
N PRO A 166 -5.76 22.05 17.09
CA PRO A 166 -6.93 22.88 17.41
C PRO A 166 -6.76 23.86 18.57
N ALA A 167 -5.87 23.57 19.52
CA ALA A 167 -5.61 24.40 20.69
C ALA A 167 -4.43 25.38 20.51
N ASP A 168 -3.76 25.38 19.36
CA ASP A 168 -2.62 26.26 19.12
C ASP A 168 -3.06 27.63 18.62
N LEU A 169 -2.72 28.66 19.41
CA LEU A 169 -3.02 30.08 19.15
C LEU A 169 -1.80 30.86 18.64
N GLY A 170 -0.67 30.20 18.40
CA GLY A 170 0.59 30.85 18.07
C GLY A 170 0.57 31.69 16.78
N LEU A 171 -0.33 31.36 15.86
CA LEU A 171 -0.46 32.07 14.57
C LEU A 171 -1.71 32.96 14.46
N ASP A 172 -2.44 33.20 15.57
CA ASP A 172 -3.71 33.95 15.52
C ASP A 172 -3.55 35.41 15.07
N PHE A 173 -2.38 35.99 15.26
CA PHE A 173 -2.13 37.40 14.92
C PHE A 173 -1.40 37.61 13.59
N ILE A 174 -1.02 36.53 12.86
CA ILE A 174 -0.25 36.66 11.62
C ILE A 174 -1.07 37.35 10.53
N GLU A 175 -2.35 37.01 10.41
CA GLU A 175 -3.23 37.60 9.39
C GLU A 175 -3.45 39.09 9.69
N ASP A 176 -3.62 39.47 10.95
CA ASP A 176 -3.75 40.87 11.39
C ASP A 176 -2.48 41.70 11.14
N MET A 177 -1.29 41.09 11.17
CA MET A 177 -0.03 41.76 10.93
C MET A 177 0.24 42.00 9.44
N GLN A 178 -0.36 41.22 8.53
CA GLN A 178 -0.19 41.38 7.09
C GLN A 178 -0.98 42.61 6.55
N ASP A 179 -2.12 42.89 7.16
CA ASP A 179 -3.04 43.95 6.70
C ASP A 179 -2.89 45.29 7.44
N LYS A 180 -2.06 45.35 8.49
CA LYS A 180 -1.86 46.60 9.24
C LYS A 180 -0.60 47.32 8.82
N ASP A 181 -0.77 48.57 8.38
CA ASP A 181 0.32 49.56 8.28
C ASP A 181 0.92 49.80 9.67
N THR A 182 2.02 49.17 9.99
CA THR A 182 2.72 49.37 11.25
C THR A 182 3.56 50.63 11.16
N LEU A 183 3.06 51.71 11.73
CA LEU A 183 3.79 52.96 11.83
C LEU A 183 4.90 52.87 12.89
N TRP A 184 6.11 52.62 12.46
CA TRP A 184 7.29 52.58 13.32
C TRP A 184 7.74 54.01 13.63
N GLY A 185 7.94 54.31 14.91
CA GLY A 185 8.57 55.55 15.34
C GLY A 185 7.67 56.77 15.44
N ARG A 186 6.35 56.63 15.50
CA ARG A 186 5.48 57.76 15.79
C ARG A 186 5.44 58.06 17.28
N THR A 187 6.24 59.02 17.70
CA THR A 187 6.03 59.68 18.98
C THR A 187 4.85 60.68 18.87
N ARG A 188 3.93 60.59 19.80
CA ARG A 188 2.91 61.63 20.00
C ARG A 188 3.57 62.89 20.50
#